data_246df1ffafac67f4f0c0075ac0076b63
#
_entry.id   246df1ffafac67f4f0c0075ac0076b63
#
_cell.length_a   1.000
_cell.length_b   1.000
_cell.length_c   1.000
_cell.angle_alpha   90.00
_cell.angle_beta   90.00
_cell.angle_gamma   90.00
#
_symmetry.space_group_name_H-M   'P 1'
#
loop_
_entity.id
_entity.type
_entity.pdbx_description
1 polymer ?
#
loop_
_entity_poly.entity_id
_entity_poly.type
_entity_poly.pdbx_seq_one_letter_code
_entity_poly.pdbx_strand_id
1 'polypeptide(L)'
;MEKIWEEMYEAAKKVLNNRQISEYVSAGGVSAAILSSSGKIYTGVCIDTASTLGICAERNAIFNMITNGENEISKVLCLFQDENGIRDGGAPCGACRELMVQLMPDGRYKDIEIMKDFNKGITLKLGDLTPEWWIK
;
A
#
# COMPACT_ATOMS: atom_id res chain seq x y z
N MET A 1 -3.18 14.49 13.38
CA MET A 1 -2.57 13.42 12.54
C MET A 1 -1.06 13.57 12.58
N GLU A 2 -0.36 12.46 12.67
CA GLU A 2 1.09 12.48 12.65
C GLU A 2 1.61 13.01 11.32
N LYS A 3 2.67 13.81 11.38
CA LYS A 3 3.27 14.41 10.18
C LYS A 3 3.73 13.37 9.14
N ILE A 4 4.15 12.20 9.59
CA ILE A 4 4.60 11.15 8.68
C ILE A 4 3.51 10.75 7.68
N TRP A 5 2.25 10.81 8.06
CA TRP A 5 1.15 10.51 7.13
C TRP A 5 1.09 11.52 5.99
N GLU A 6 1.38 12.80 6.27
CA GLU A 6 1.44 13.83 5.23
C GLU A 6 2.60 13.57 4.28
N GLU A 7 3.74 13.15 4.80
CA GLU A 7 4.90 12.79 3.99
C GLU A 7 4.60 11.58 3.11
N MET A 8 3.92 10.58 3.66
CA MET A 8 3.50 9.40 2.91
C MET A 8 2.50 9.76 1.81
N TYR A 9 1.55 10.64 2.12
CA TYR A 9 0.58 11.12 1.14
C TYR A 9 1.29 11.79 -0.05
N GLU A 10 2.21 12.71 0.23
CA GLU A 10 2.95 13.39 -0.82
C GLU A 10 3.82 12.44 -1.63
N ALA A 11 4.42 11.45 -1.00
CA ALA A 11 5.21 10.43 -1.70
C ALA A 11 4.34 9.59 -2.63
N ALA A 12 3.18 9.14 -2.17
CA ALA A 12 2.24 8.38 -3.00
C ALA A 12 1.68 9.22 -4.14
N LYS A 13 1.33 10.48 -3.87
CA LYS A 13 0.82 11.40 -4.87
C LYS A 13 1.83 11.64 -6.00
N LYS A 14 3.10 11.74 -5.64
CA LYS A 14 4.18 12.02 -6.60
C LYS A 14 4.32 10.95 -7.67
N VAL A 15 4.02 9.69 -7.36
CA VAL A 15 4.15 8.58 -8.31
C VAL A 15 2.81 8.19 -8.94
N LEU A 16 1.72 8.78 -8.48
CA LEU A 16 0.38 8.53 -9.03
C LEU A 16 0.30 9.11 -10.44
N ASN A 17 0.16 8.26 -11.44
CA ASN A 17 0.16 8.66 -12.85
C ASN A 17 -0.50 7.58 -13.69
N ASN A 18 -1.83 7.63 -13.78
CA ASN A 18 -2.59 6.65 -14.56
C ASN A 18 -2.27 6.80 -16.04
N ARG A 19 -1.74 5.74 -16.65
CA ARG A 19 -1.33 5.79 -18.06
C ARG A 19 -1.36 4.41 -18.71
N GLN A 20 -1.58 4.42 -20.00
CA GLN A 20 -1.45 3.24 -20.84
C GLN A 20 0.00 3.18 -21.33
N ILE A 21 0.67 2.05 -21.09
CA ILE A 21 2.08 1.86 -21.46
C ILE A 21 2.18 1.15 -22.80
N SER A 22 1.36 0.14 -23.01
CA SER A 22 1.31 -0.65 -24.25
C SER A 22 -0.11 -1.12 -24.49
N GLU A 23 -0.33 -1.88 -25.53
CA GLU A 23 -1.64 -2.50 -25.79
C GLU A 23 -2.15 -3.32 -24.62
N TYR A 24 -1.24 -3.95 -23.86
CA TYR A 24 -1.60 -4.90 -22.80
C TYR A 24 -1.34 -4.37 -21.38
N VAL A 25 -0.58 -3.31 -21.24
CA VAL A 25 -0.12 -2.86 -19.91
C VAL A 25 -0.53 -1.43 -19.62
N SER A 26 -1.19 -1.22 -18.50
CA SER A 26 -1.43 0.11 -17.95
C SER A 26 -0.89 0.16 -16.51
N ALA A 27 -0.66 1.36 -16.00
CA ALA A 27 -0.09 1.52 -14.67
C ALA A 27 -0.46 2.86 -14.05
N GLY A 28 -0.30 2.96 -12.75
CA GLY A 28 -0.27 4.24 -12.05
C GLY A 28 -1.61 4.82 -11.65
N GLY A 29 -2.72 4.11 -11.85
CA GLY A 29 -4.04 4.58 -11.41
C GLY A 29 -4.21 4.49 -9.89
N VAL A 30 -3.43 3.63 -9.24
CA VAL A 30 -3.35 3.52 -7.78
C VAL A 30 -1.88 3.59 -7.40
N SER A 31 -1.59 4.30 -6.32
CA SER A 31 -0.24 4.34 -5.75
C SER A 31 -0.30 4.03 -4.27
N ALA A 32 0.81 3.57 -3.73
CA ALA A 32 0.93 3.28 -2.31
C ALA A 32 2.25 3.81 -1.76
N ALA A 33 2.21 4.22 -0.51
CA ALA A 33 3.39 4.51 0.28
C ALA A 33 3.41 3.56 1.47
N ILE A 34 4.55 2.91 1.67
CA ILE A 34 4.81 2.01 2.79
C ILE A 34 5.88 2.66 3.65
N LEU A 35 5.60 2.81 4.94
CA LEU A 35 6.60 3.26 5.90
C LEU A 35 7.21 2.02 6.55
N SER A 36 8.53 1.88 6.43
CA SER A 36 9.24 0.80 7.10
C SER A 36 9.43 1.13 8.59
N SER A 37 9.76 0.13 9.39
CA SER A 37 10.02 0.34 10.81
C SER A 37 11.24 1.22 11.07
N SER A 38 12.14 1.36 10.09
CA SER A 38 13.29 2.26 10.19
C SER A 38 12.95 3.72 9.87
N GLY A 39 11.72 3.99 9.42
CA GLY A 39 11.29 5.35 9.10
C GLY A 39 11.45 5.76 7.64
N LYS A 40 11.77 4.83 6.74
CA LYS A 40 11.88 5.11 5.31
C LYS A 40 10.58 4.84 4.59
N ILE A 41 10.26 5.67 3.59
CA ILE A 41 9.08 5.55 2.77
C ILE A 41 9.45 4.88 1.45
N TYR A 42 8.70 3.84 1.09
CA TYR A 42 8.81 3.15 -0.19
C TYR A 42 7.50 3.26 -0.94
N THR A 43 7.57 3.53 -2.24
CA THR A 43 6.36 3.70 -3.05
C THR A 43 6.28 2.64 -4.13
N GLY A 44 5.06 2.44 -4.61
CA GLY A 44 4.77 1.57 -5.74
C GLY A 44 3.46 1.99 -6.36
N VAL A 45 3.25 1.60 -7.62
CA VAL A 45 1.99 1.83 -8.33
C VAL A 45 1.41 0.51 -8.77
N CYS A 46 0.11 0.49 -9.03
CA CYS A 46 -0.54 -0.68 -9.61
C CYS A 46 -0.08 -0.85 -11.06
N ILE A 47 0.05 -2.09 -11.47
CA ILE A 47 0.37 -2.45 -12.85
C ILE A 47 -0.68 -3.46 -13.29
N ASP A 48 -1.39 -3.12 -14.37
CA ASP A 48 -2.47 -3.95 -14.90
C ASP A 48 -2.01 -4.55 -16.22
N THR A 49 -2.21 -5.84 -16.36
CA THR A 49 -1.74 -6.60 -17.52
C THR A 49 -2.80 -7.58 -17.98
N ALA A 50 -2.57 -8.18 -19.13
CA ALA A 50 -3.28 -9.40 -19.47
C ALA A 50 -2.77 -10.51 -18.56
N SER A 51 -3.63 -11.49 -18.27
CA SER A 51 -3.28 -12.61 -17.40
C SER A 51 -3.03 -12.16 -15.95
N THR A 52 -2.20 -12.86 -15.21
CA THR A 52 -1.97 -12.64 -13.77
C THR A 52 -0.63 -11.98 -13.49
N LEU A 53 -0.05 -11.30 -14.47
CA LEU A 53 1.28 -10.69 -14.33
C LEU A 53 1.28 -9.39 -13.54
N GLY A 54 0.12 -8.74 -13.44
CA GLY A 54 0.00 -7.46 -12.76
C GLY A 54 0.11 -7.54 -11.25
N ILE A 55 0.12 -6.37 -10.59
CA ILE A 55 0.30 -6.28 -9.16
C ILE A 55 -0.42 -5.06 -8.60
N CYS A 56 -0.91 -5.17 -7.36
CA CYS A 56 -1.45 -4.04 -6.61
C CYS A 56 -0.34 -3.08 -6.20
N ALA A 57 -0.68 -1.80 -6.06
CA ALA A 57 0.26 -0.77 -5.66
C ALA A 57 0.95 -1.08 -4.33
N GLU A 58 0.20 -1.58 -3.35
CA GLU A 58 0.74 -1.89 -2.02
C GLU A 58 1.80 -2.98 -2.10
N ARG A 59 1.53 -4.07 -2.84
CA ARG A 59 2.51 -5.14 -2.97
C ARG A 59 3.75 -4.68 -3.73
N ASN A 60 3.56 -3.84 -4.75
CA ASN A 60 4.69 -3.28 -5.48
C ASN A 60 5.59 -2.43 -4.56
N ALA A 61 4.98 -1.61 -3.71
CA ALA A 61 5.71 -0.81 -2.72
C ALA A 61 6.43 -1.71 -1.69
N ILE A 62 5.78 -2.78 -1.25
CA ILE A 62 6.39 -3.75 -0.33
C ILE A 62 7.59 -4.45 -0.98
N PHE A 63 7.46 -4.84 -2.25
CA PHE A 63 8.56 -5.45 -2.98
C PHE A 63 9.74 -4.48 -3.12
N ASN A 64 9.46 -3.20 -3.35
CA ASN A 64 10.49 -2.18 -3.37
C ASN A 64 11.21 -2.08 -2.02
N MET A 65 10.45 -2.08 -0.92
CA MET A 65 11.01 -2.09 0.44
C MET A 65 11.93 -3.29 0.65
N ILE A 66 11.46 -4.48 0.29
CA ILE A 66 12.23 -5.72 0.43
C ILE A 66 13.49 -5.69 -0.44
N THR A 67 13.38 -5.18 -1.67
CA THR A 67 14.52 -5.02 -2.57
C THR A 67 15.62 -4.17 -1.93
N ASN A 68 15.23 -3.19 -1.13
CA ASN A 68 16.15 -2.30 -0.44
C ASN A 68 16.58 -2.81 0.95
N GLY A 69 16.29 -4.07 1.25
CA GLY A 69 16.80 -4.75 2.44
C GLY A 69 15.98 -4.58 3.70
N GLU A 70 14.77 -4.02 3.62
CA GLU A 70 13.91 -3.86 4.78
C GLU A 70 12.73 -4.82 4.73
N ASN A 71 12.29 -5.28 5.89
CA ASN A 71 11.34 -6.38 6.01
C ASN A 71 10.15 -6.10 6.91
N GLU A 72 10.09 -4.95 7.56
CA GLU A 72 9.03 -4.65 8.52
C GLU A 72 8.28 -3.38 8.16
N ILE A 73 6.95 -3.50 8.09
CA ILE A 73 6.05 -2.42 7.74
C ILE A 73 5.49 -1.78 9.01
N SER A 74 5.53 -0.46 9.08
CA SER A 74 4.90 0.31 10.15
C SER A 74 3.53 0.85 9.72
N LYS A 75 3.46 1.48 8.54
CA LYS A 75 2.25 2.17 8.06
C LYS A 75 2.07 1.97 6.56
N VAL A 76 0.80 2.01 6.14
CA VAL A 76 0.41 1.86 4.73
C VAL A 76 -0.58 2.97 4.37
N LEU A 77 -0.35 3.63 3.26
CA LEU A 77 -1.26 4.62 2.70
C LEU A 77 -1.39 4.38 1.20
N CYS A 78 -2.61 4.43 0.70
CA CYS A 78 -2.90 4.17 -0.70
C CYS A 78 -3.73 5.31 -1.27
N LEU A 79 -3.46 5.71 -2.51
CA LEU A 79 -4.22 6.72 -3.24
C LEU A 79 -4.65 6.17 -4.57
N PHE A 80 -5.78 6.63 -5.07
CA PHE A 80 -6.16 6.38 -6.45
C PHE A 80 -6.66 7.67 -7.11
N GLN A 81 -6.60 7.69 -8.41
CA GLN A 81 -7.00 8.84 -9.20
C GLN A 81 -8.14 8.46 -10.14
N ASP A 82 -9.21 9.22 -10.11
CA ASP A 82 -10.31 9.11 -11.04
C ASP A 82 -10.59 10.47 -11.67
N GLU A 83 -11.67 10.59 -12.42
CA GLU A 83 -12.05 11.84 -13.08
C GLU A 83 -12.37 12.98 -12.09
N ASN A 84 -12.66 12.63 -10.83
CA ASN A 84 -12.98 13.62 -9.79
C ASN A 84 -11.75 14.02 -8.96
N GLY A 85 -10.57 13.48 -9.28
CA GLY A 85 -9.33 13.81 -8.61
C GLY A 85 -8.73 12.66 -7.82
N ILE A 86 -7.94 12.99 -6.80
CA ILE A 86 -7.22 12.04 -5.98
C ILE A 86 -8.03 11.70 -4.74
N ARG A 87 -8.14 10.42 -4.44
CA ARG A 87 -8.83 9.89 -3.26
C ARG A 87 -8.00 8.85 -2.55
N ASP A 88 -8.32 8.62 -1.28
CA ASP A 88 -7.75 7.52 -0.52
C ASP A 88 -8.17 6.19 -1.15
N GLY A 89 -7.23 5.27 -1.27
CA GLY A 89 -7.48 3.94 -1.79
C GLY A 89 -8.16 3.00 -0.80
N GLY A 90 -8.28 3.41 0.45
CA GLY A 90 -8.91 2.61 1.49
C GLY A 90 -8.06 1.42 1.94
N ALA A 91 -8.73 0.37 2.42
CA ALA A 91 -8.05 -0.82 2.93
C ALA A 91 -7.41 -1.64 1.80
N PRO A 92 -6.27 -2.30 2.07
CA PRO A 92 -5.63 -3.16 1.08
C PRO A 92 -6.49 -4.37 0.73
N CYS A 93 -6.34 -4.87 -0.50
CA CYS A 93 -7.06 -6.06 -0.94
C CYS A 93 -6.57 -7.31 -0.20
N GLY A 94 -7.29 -8.43 -0.37
CA GLY A 94 -6.96 -9.67 0.32
C GLY A 94 -5.55 -10.17 0.04
N ALA A 95 -5.09 -10.07 -1.23
CA ALA A 95 -3.73 -10.48 -1.59
C ALA A 95 -2.66 -9.64 -0.88
N CYS A 96 -2.90 -8.32 -0.76
CA CYS A 96 -1.97 -7.44 -0.07
C CYS A 96 -1.96 -7.72 1.44
N ARG A 97 -3.13 -7.99 2.04
CA ARG A 97 -3.21 -8.39 3.45
C ARG A 97 -2.45 -9.69 3.69
N GLU A 98 -2.61 -10.66 2.79
CA GLU A 98 -1.94 -11.95 2.90
C GLU A 98 -0.41 -11.78 2.86
N LEU A 99 0.11 -10.96 1.95
CA LEU A 99 1.55 -10.70 1.91
C LEU A 99 2.05 -10.06 3.20
N MET A 100 1.33 -9.08 3.73
CA MET A 100 1.71 -8.41 4.98
C MET A 100 1.75 -9.40 6.16
N VAL A 101 0.77 -10.30 6.24
CA VAL A 101 0.74 -11.32 7.28
C VAL A 101 1.92 -12.28 7.14
N GLN A 102 2.21 -12.75 5.94
CA GLN A 102 3.33 -13.67 5.71
C GLN A 102 4.69 -13.01 5.97
N LEU A 103 4.79 -11.71 5.69
CA LEU A 103 6.03 -10.97 5.91
C LEU A 103 6.32 -10.75 7.40
N MET A 104 5.29 -10.56 8.19
CA MET A 104 5.41 -10.23 9.61
C MET A 104 4.57 -11.21 10.46
N PRO A 105 4.93 -12.50 10.48
CA PRO A 105 4.16 -13.51 11.23
C PRO A 105 4.30 -13.33 12.74
N ASP A 106 3.74 -14.27 13.50
CA ASP A 106 3.75 -14.26 14.97
C ASP A 106 3.01 -13.06 15.55
N GLY A 107 1.95 -12.64 14.87
CA GLY A 107 1.11 -11.54 15.32
C GLY A 107 1.68 -10.14 15.08
N ARG A 108 2.89 -10.01 14.58
CA ARG A 108 3.53 -8.70 14.35
C ARG A 108 2.79 -7.86 13.33
N TYR A 109 2.17 -8.50 12.33
CA TYR A 109 1.38 -7.80 11.31
C TYR A 109 0.20 -7.02 11.88
N LYS A 110 -0.30 -7.42 13.06
CA LYS A 110 -1.52 -6.85 13.62
C LYS A 110 -1.41 -5.36 13.92
N ASP A 111 -0.20 -4.88 14.19
CA ASP A 111 0.03 -3.49 14.54
C ASP A 111 0.31 -2.58 13.34
N ILE A 112 0.36 -3.11 12.13
CA ILE A 112 0.52 -2.30 10.92
C ILE A 112 -0.68 -1.35 10.83
N GLU A 113 -0.42 -0.05 10.74
CA GLU A 113 -1.46 0.95 10.62
C GLU A 113 -1.79 1.24 9.15
N ILE A 114 -3.07 1.25 8.84
CA ILE A 114 -3.59 1.47 7.49
C ILE A 114 -4.36 2.79 7.49
N MET A 115 -4.01 3.72 6.61
CA MET A 115 -4.77 4.95 6.45
C MET A 115 -6.09 4.65 5.74
N LYS A 116 -7.20 4.83 6.45
CA LYS A 116 -8.54 4.64 5.89
C LYS A 116 -9.10 5.92 5.29
N ASP A 117 -8.94 7.04 5.98
CA ASP A 117 -9.47 8.34 5.56
C ASP A 117 -8.45 9.40 5.95
N PHE A 118 -7.70 9.85 4.97
CA PHE A 118 -6.63 10.84 5.18
C PHE A 118 -7.18 12.18 5.67
N ASN A 119 -8.28 12.64 5.07
CA ASN A 119 -8.84 13.95 5.42
C ASN A 119 -9.36 14.00 6.86
N LYS A 120 -9.88 12.87 7.36
CA LYS A 120 -10.37 12.77 8.74
C LYS A 120 -9.32 12.22 9.70
N GLY A 121 -8.17 11.78 9.20
CA GLY A 121 -7.12 11.20 10.03
C GLY A 121 -7.51 9.86 10.65
N ILE A 122 -8.39 9.08 9.98
CA ILE A 122 -8.85 7.79 10.49
C ILE A 122 -7.95 6.68 10.00
N THR A 123 -7.41 5.90 10.94
CA THR A 123 -6.56 4.75 10.64
C THR A 123 -7.20 3.46 11.19
N LEU A 124 -6.79 2.35 10.60
CA LEU A 124 -7.16 1.01 11.05
C LEU A 124 -5.88 0.23 11.30
N LYS A 125 -5.98 -0.81 12.10
CA LYS A 125 -4.87 -1.77 12.24
C LYS A 125 -5.14 -2.98 11.36
N LEU A 126 -4.08 -3.52 10.77
CA LEU A 126 -4.22 -4.70 9.91
C LEU A 126 -4.87 -5.87 10.66
N GLY A 127 -4.61 -5.99 11.96
CA GLY A 127 -5.24 -7.01 12.78
C GLY A 127 -6.77 -6.97 12.75
N ASP A 128 -7.34 -5.76 12.63
CA ASP A 128 -8.80 -5.60 12.53
C ASP A 128 -9.35 -6.01 11.17
N LEU A 129 -8.49 -6.06 10.16
CA LEU A 129 -8.85 -6.41 8.79
C LEU A 129 -8.53 -7.87 8.45
N THR A 130 -8.02 -8.63 9.41
CA THR A 130 -7.63 -10.03 9.24
C THR A 130 -8.20 -10.92 10.34
N PRO A 131 -9.53 -10.84 10.60
CA PRO A 131 -10.15 -11.70 11.61
C PRO A 131 -10.06 -13.15 11.17
N GLU A 132 -9.79 -14.04 12.15
CA GLU A 132 -9.70 -15.48 11.89
C GLU A 132 -8.75 -15.84 10.73
N TRP A 133 -7.64 -15.11 10.62
CA TRP A 133 -6.66 -15.40 9.56
C TRP A 133 -5.97 -16.73 9.83
N TRP A 134 -5.63 -17.43 8.74
CA TRP A 134 -5.09 -18.81 8.83
C TRP A 134 -3.69 -18.87 9.45
N ILE A 135 -2.90 -17.79 9.32
CA ILE A 135 -1.62 -17.64 10.03
C ILE A 135 -1.88 -16.88 11.32
N LYS A 136 -1.43 -17.41 12.43
CA LYS A 136 -1.55 -16.74 13.75
C LYS A 136 -0.21 -16.12 14.16
#